data_1e2b8ce90f66cb8e44b835a94b0bf890
#
_entry.id   1e2b8ce90f66cb8e44b835a94b0bf890
#
_cell.length_a   1.000
_cell.length_b   1.000
_cell.length_c   1.000
_cell.angle_alpha   90.00
_cell.angle_beta   90.00
_cell.angle_gamma   90.00
#
_symmetry.space_group_name_H-M   'P 1'
#
loop_
_entity.id
_entity.type
_entity.pdbx_description
1 polymer ?
#
loop_
_entity_poly.entity_id
_entity_poly.type
_entity_poly.pdbx_seq_one_letter_code
_entity_poly.pdbx_strand_id
1 'polypeptide(L)'
;DDLKADDERMKEEFLPPRVAVLLPASFSPENSGVWSTLPGGERIWQLRIMANKAKAISLYYKKFNLPIGSKLFIYNSAHTHILGAYTHKTHPGKGKFATEFVAGDDIILEYVAPKSDEFPQNPEIEIEEIGYGYNYLSIKDSYSESLSGSCMVDINCEEGEQWQDHKNGVVKMIIPIGTSSFLCTGSILNNTKEDLKPYLLTAFHCLLSSKEQASASDLSQAQFFFRYENTTCGSNTPTSPVSMIGCTYIAGVPLENGVDGALLLLNGKIPDNLNAYYNGWDRRNIAPQSGVCIHHPQGDVKKISTYDQPAVSDTWKSGSTQGLQDGHWNVIFKSTANGHGVTEGGSSGAPLFDQNKRITGFLTGGNANCTDRKEGRNLFGKLALFWDQCGTADDQRIDKYLDPIGSGVEYLDGRYAFPPKAVPEQVSAKWSSEEKRSIVNWEAPKGDEQPVRYKIYRNSTEIGTTTSTSFSETALPVGIHHYDV
;
A
#
# COMPACT_ATOMS: atom_id res chain seq x y z
N ASP A 1 -6.54 29.77 -0.20
CA ASP A 1 -7.12 29.97 -1.55
C ASP A 1 -6.15 29.55 -2.66
N ASP A 2 -4.87 29.87 -2.57
CA ASP A 2 -3.85 29.53 -3.58
C ASP A 2 -3.64 28.02 -3.75
N LEU A 3 -3.64 27.25 -2.65
CA LEU A 3 -3.51 25.80 -2.71
C LEU A 3 -4.68 25.12 -3.40
N LYS A 4 -5.91 25.59 -3.19
CA LYS A 4 -7.09 25.02 -3.86
C LYS A 4 -7.09 25.29 -5.37
N ALA A 5 -6.68 26.49 -5.77
CA ALA A 5 -6.56 26.83 -7.20
C ALA A 5 -5.47 25.98 -7.87
N ASP A 6 -4.37 25.73 -7.18
CA ASP A 6 -3.30 24.85 -7.67
C ASP A 6 -3.75 23.37 -7.75
N ASP A 7 -4.52 22.89 -6.77
CA ASP A 7 -5.08 21.52 -6.79
C ASP A 7 -6.07 21.33 -7.96
N GLU A 8 -6.92 22.31 -8.25
CA GLU A 8 -7.83 22.24 -9.40
C GLU A 8 -7.05 22.24 -10.72
N ARG A 9 -6.01 23.07 -10.86
CA ARG A 9 -5.14 23.05 -12.04
C ARG A 9 -4.46 21.69 -12.20
N MET A 10 -3.90 21.11 -11.13
CA MET A 10 -3.28 19.78 -11.16
C MET A 10 -4.24 18.69 -11.62
N LYS A 11 -5.50 18.80 -11.21
CA LYS A 11 -6.56 17.87 -11.65
C LYS A 11 -6.84 18.02 -13.15
N GLU A 12 -6.87 19.25 -13.68
CA GLU A 12 -7.02 19.52 -15.12
C GLU A 12 -5.82 19.01 -15.94
N GLU A 13 -4.62 19.04 -15.36
CA GLU A 13 -3.38 18.53 -15.95
C GLU A 13 -3.20 16.99 -15.76
N PHE A 14 -4.16 16.30 -15.15
CA PHE A 14 -4.10 14.86 -14.83
C PHE A 14 -2.90 14.47 -13.96
N LEU A 15 -2.43 15.37 -13.11
CA LEU A 15 -1.43 15.10 -12.11
C LEU A 15 -2.04 14.41 -10.86
N PRO A 16 -1.24 13.68 -10.07
CA PRO A 16 -1.75 12.99 -8.90
C PRO A 16 -2.29 13.97 -7.85
N PRO A 17 -3.36 13.60 -7.12
CA PRO A 17 -3.93 14.47 -6.09
C PRO A 17 -2.93 14.74 -4.97
N ARG A 18 -2.80 16.00 -4.58
CA ARG A 18 -1.98 16.40 -3.44
C ARG A 18 -2.72 16.13 -2.12
N VAL A 19 -2.07 15.42 -1.20
CA VAL A 19 -2.62 15.09 0.13
C VAL A 19 -2.09 16.00 1.22
N ALA A 20 -0.86 16.51 1.08
CA ALA A 20 -0.21 17.33 2.07
C ALA A 20 0.76 18.33 1.44
N VAL A 21 1.04 19.40 2.18
CA VAL A 21 2.21 20.26 1.97
C VAL A 21 3.25 19.95 3.04
N LEU A 22 4.53 20.03 2.65
CA LEU A 22 5.64 19.81 3.55
C LEU A 22 6.12 21.16 4.08
N LEU A 23 6.03 21.34 5.40
CA LEU A 23 6.41 22.56 6.10
C LEU A 23 7.78 22.36 6.73
N PRO A 24 8.77 23.21 6.45
CA PRO A 24 10.09 23.13 7.07
C PRO A 24 10.02 23.12 8.59
N ALA A 25 10.80 22.27 9.22
CA ALA A 25 10.90 22.12 10.66
C ALA A 25 12.37 21.85 11.06
N SER A 26 12.67 21.98 12.35
CA SER A 26 13.99 21.62 12.89
C SER A 26 13.81 21.18 14.34
N PHE A 27 13.41 19.90 14.50
CA PHE A 27 13.19 19.32 15.82
C PHE A 27 14.11 18.11 16.04
N SER A 28 14.69 18.07 17.23
CA SER A 28 15.52 16.95 17.69
C SER A 28 15.44 16.81 19.21
N PRO A 29 15.87 15.69 19.80
CA PRO A 29 15.94 15.50 21.24
C PRO A 29 16.88 16.49 21.97
N GLU A 30 17.76 17.16 21.22
CA GLU A 30 18.71 18.14 21.75
C GLU A 30 18.15 19.56 21.82
N ASN A 31 17.17 19.89 20.93
CA ASN A 31 16.66 21.26 20.81
C ASN A 31 15.17 21.41 21.13
N SER A 32 14.43 20.29 21.24
CA SER A 32 12.97 20.31 21.36
C SER A 32 12.47 19.21 22.29
N GLY A 33 11.27 19.40 22.83
CA GLY A 33 10.63 18.42 23.71
C GLY A 33 11.21 18.42 25.12
N VAL A 34 10.82 17.44 25.91
CA VAL A 34 11.17 17.32 27.33
C VAL A 34 11.62 15.91 27.64
N TRP A 35 12.76 15.80 28.31
CA TRP A 35 13.22 14.55 28.91
C TRP A 35 12.69 14.41 30.33
N SER A 36 12.21 13.23 30.67
CA SER A 36 11.79 12.84 32.01
C SER A 36 12.33 11.46 32.39
N THR A 37 12.36 11.18 33.70
CA THR A 37 12.73 9.83 34.17
C THR A 37 11.54 9.30 34.97
N LEU A 38 11.08 8.11 34.61
CA LEU A 38 10.00 7.43 35.32
C LEU A 38 10.49 6.88 36.68
N PRO A 39 9.55 6.57 37.61
CA PRO A 39 9.91 5.97 38.89
C PRO A 39 10.73 4.67 38.80
N GLY A 40 10.60 3.95 37.67
CA GLY A 40 11.38 2.73 37.36
C GLY A 40 12.80 2.99 36.79
N GLY A 41 13.21 4.26 36.67
CA GLY A 41 14.51 4.66 36.12
C GLY A 41 14.56 4.77 34.59
N GLU A 42 13.48 4.48 33.90
CA GLU A 42 13.40 4.60 32.44
C GLU A 42 13.38 6.08 32.02
N ARG A 43 14.19 6.44 31.03
CA ARG A 43 14.20 7.79 30.46
C ARG A 43 13.25 7.88 29.29
N ILE A 44 12.43 8.92 29.26
CA ILE A 44 11.47 9.18 28.19
C ILE A 44 11.70 10.61 27.66
N TRP A 45 11.71 10.74 26.33
CA TRP A 45 11.62 12.03 25.65
C TRP A 45 10.27 12.18 24.99
N GLN A 46 9.62 13.33 25.19
CA GLN A 46 8.34 13.65 24.58
C GLN A 46 8.41 15.00 23.87
N LEU A 47 7.86 15.04 22.65
CA LEU A 47 7.69 16.24 21.85
C LEU A 47 6.25 16.31 21.33
N ARG A 48 5.56 17.41 21.61
CA ARG A 48 4.25 17.71 21.04
C ARG A 48 4.41 18.66 19.86
N ILE A 49 3.81 18.30 18.71
CA ILE A 49 3.78 19.12 17.50
C ILE A 49 2.32 19.42 17.16
N MET A 50 2.01 20.70 16.95
CA MET A 50 0.68 21.19 16.60
C MET A 50 0.72 21.83 15.21
N ALA A 51 -0.19 21.42 14.33
CA ALA A 51 -0.38 21.96 12.99
C ALA A 51 -1.86 22.34 12.83
N ASN A 52 -2.21 23.52 13.26
CA ASN A 52 -3.60 24.01 13.39
C ASN A 52 -4.40 23.76 12.10
N LYS A 53 -5.58 23.13 12.24
CA LYS A 53 -6.50 22.73 11.15
C LYS A 53 -5.96 21.64 10.22
N ALA A 54 -4.84 21.01 10.48
CA ALA A 54 -4.45 19.80 9.74
C ALA A 54 -5.48 18.70 10.00
N LYS A 55 -5.78 17.90 8.99
CA LYS A 55 -6.57 16.65 9.15
C LYS A 55 -5.70 15.53 9.71
N ALA A 56 -4.42 15.53 9.32
CA ALA A 56 -3.44 14.58 9.81
C ALA A 56 -2.04 15.17 9.68
N ILE A 57 -1.10 14.63 10.44
CA ILE A 57 0.31 15.07 10.46
C ILE A 57 1.20 13.86 10.20
N SER A 58 2.17 14.00 9.29
CA SER A 58 3.29 13.06 9.11
C SER A 58 4.61 13.77 9.38
N LEU A 59 5.67 13.01 9.61
CA LEU A 59 7.00 13.54 9.89
C LEU A 59 8.01 13.02 8.89
N TYR A 60 8.85 13.92 8.41
CA TYR A 60 9.96 13.66 7.51
C TYR A 60 11.27 13.91 8.24
N TYR A 61 12.11 12.89 8.27
CA TYR A 61 13.33 12.88 9.06
C TYR A 61 14.55 12.97 8.14
N LYS A 62 15.45 13.88 8.45
CA LYS A 62 16.80 13.92 7.90
C LYS A 62 17.66 12.81 8.47
N LYS A 63 17.43 12.47 9.77
CA LYS A 63 18.06 11.35 10.47
C LYS A 63 17.02 10.61 11.28
N PHE A 64 17.05 9.30 11.18
CA PHE A 64 16.24 8.42 12.00
C PHE A 64 17.05 7.16 12.33
N ASN A 65 17.54 7.09 13.56
CA ASN A 65 18.28 5.93 14.06
C ASN A 65 17.96 5.75 15.55
N LEU A 66 17.34 4.61 15.86
CA LEU A 66 16.93 4.29 17.21
C LEU A 66 17.89 3.26 17.82
N PRO A 67 18.37 3.47 19.07
CA PRO A 67 19.20 2.53 19.79
C PRO A 67 18.51 1.16 19.98
N ILE A 68 19.31 0.10 20.07
CA ILE A 68 18.81 -1.25 20.39
C ILE A 68 18.09 -1.20 21.75
N GLY A 69 16.89 -1.81 21.82
CA GLY A 69 16.09 -1.85 23.03
C GLY A 69 15.19 -0.63 23.25
N SER A 70 15.37 0.44 22.48
CA SER A 70 14.49 1.62 22.54
C SER A 70 13.22 1.43 21.70
N LYS A 71 12.23 2.31 21.97
CA LYS A 71 10.96 2.37 21.24
C LYS A 71 10.57 3.83 21.00
N LEU A 72 10.00 4.10 19.83
CA LEU A 72 9.36 5.37 19.53
C LEU A 72 7.89 5.11 19.17
N PHE A 73 6.99 5.87 19.77
CA PHE A 73 5.58 5.94 19.44
C PHE A 73 5.24 7.33 18.96
N ILE A 74 4.26 7.44 18.06
CA ILE A 74 3.70 8.70 17.60
C ILE A 74 2.18 8.57 17.66
N TYR A 75 1.52 9.47 18.36
CA TYR A 75 0.07 9.39 18.56
C TYR A 75 -0.56 10.77 18.67
N ASN A 76 -1.86 10.87 18.40
CA ASN A 76 -2.64 12.09 18.64
C ASN A 76 -3.01 12.22 20.11
N SER A 77 -3.28 13.45 20.58
CA SER A 77 -3.62 13.71 21.99
C SER A 77 -4.85 12.93 22.48
N ALA A 78 -5.74 12.52 21.59
CA ALA A 78 -6.91 11.71 21.94
C ALA A 78 -6.58 10.21 22.07
N HIS A 79 -5.36 9.78 21.75
CA HIS A 79 -4.93 8.37 21.71
C HIS A 79 -5.79 7.46 20.82
N THR A 80 -6.48 8.02 19.84
CA THR A 80 -7.32 7.28 18.89
C THR A 80 -6.51 6.74 17.71
N HIS A 81 -5.35 7.34 17.40
CA HIS A 81 -4.44 6.91 16.36
C HIS A 81 -3.01 6.86 16.90
N ILE A 82 -2.43 5.66 16.92
CA ILE A 82 -1.09 5.40 17.45
C ILE A 82 -0.27 4.64 16.41
N LEU A 83 0.91 5.14 16.10
CA LEU A 83 1.93 4.50 15.27
C LEU A 83 3.06 3.96 16.14
N GLY A 84 3.66 2.86 15.70
CA GLY A 84 4.81 2.24 16.39
C GLY A 84 4.44 0.90 17.05
N ALA A 85 5.30 0.33 17.87
CA ALA A 85 6.59 0.89 18.25
C ALA A 85 7.58 0.85 17.08
N TYR A 86 8.13 1.98 16.70
CA TYR A 86 9.33 2.01 15.87
C TYR A 86 10.54 1.61 16.72
N THR A 87 11.45 0.82 16.14
CA THR A 87 12.64 0.30 16.82
C THR A 87 13.88 0.41 15.92
N HIS A 88 15.04 0.02 16.42
CA HIS A 88 16.27 -0.05 15.63
C HIS A 88 16.11 -0.90 14.33
N LYS A 89 15.11 -1.78 14.23
CA LYS A 89 14.83 -2.62 13.05
C LYS A 89 13.95 -1.92 12.02
N THR A 90 13.25 -0.86 12.40
CA THR A 90 12.31 -0.18 11.51
C THR A 90 13.01 0.48 10.31
N HIS A 91 14.16 1.10 10.56
CA HIS A 91 14.96 1.77 9.53
C HIS A 91 16.45 1.47 9.73
N PRO A 92 16.92 0.25 9.39
CA PRO A 92 18.30 -0.16 9.66
C PRO A 92 19.33 0.57 8.79
N GLY A 93 18.90 1.21 7.69
CA GLY A 93 19.78 1.86 6.70
C GLY A 93 20.36 3.20 7.13
N LYS A 94 19.89 3.80 8.21
CA LYS A 94 20.23 5.18 8.65
C LYS A 94 20.05 6.22 7.52
N GLY A 95 19.57 7.39 7.83
CA GLY A 95 19.35 8.45 6.85
C GLY A 95 17.94 8.98 6.85
N LYS A 96 17.44 9.44 5.71
CA LYS A 96 16.10 9.97 5.55
C LYS A 96 15.05 8.89 5.77
N PHE A 97 13.98 9.26 6.46
CA PHE A 97 12.86 8.39 6.79
C PHE A 97 11.58 9.23 6.83
N ALA A 98 10.43 8.59 6.74
CA ALA A 98 9.15 9.24 7.00
C ALA A 98 8.29 8.34 7.89
N THR A 99 7.39 8.94 8.64
CA THR A 99 6.32 8.21 9.33
C THR A 99 4.99 8.47 8.64
N GLU A 100 4.06 7.56 8.81
CA GLU A 100 2.72 7.66 8.26
C GLU A 100 1.97 8.86 8.86
N PHE A 101 0.84 9.21 8.27
CA PHE A 101 -0.02 10.27 8.77
C PHE A 101 -0.75 9.82 10.03
N VAL A 102 -0.63 10.59 11.09
CA VAL A 102 -1.43 10.46 12.32
C VAL A 102 -2.60 11.44 12.24
N ALA A 103 -3.82 10.95 12.47
CA ALA A 103 -5.04 11.74 12.42
C ALA A 103 -5.06 12.86 13.49
N GLY A 104 -5.53 14.03 13.09
CA GLY A 104 -5.66 15.21 13.95
C GLY A 104 -4.67 16.30 13.61
N ASP A 105 -4.79 17.41 14.31
CA ASP A 105 -3.99 18.61 14.15
C ASP A 105 -2.92 18.77 15.26
N ASP A 106 -2.79 17.76 16.11
CA ASP A 106 -1.69 17.62 17.06
C ASP A 106 -1.23 16.17 17.21
N ILE A 107 0.08 15.99 17.37
CA ILE A 107 0.72 14.71 17.62
C ILE A 107 1.73 14.79 18.74
N ILE A 108 1.95 13.68 19.40
CA ILE A 108 2.98 13.51 20.43
C ILE A 108 3.92 12.39 19.97
N LEU A 109 5.21 12.73 19.94
CA LEU A 109 6.28 11.74 19.84
C LEU A 109 6.66 11.32 21.25
N GLU A 110 6.75 10.03 21.49
CA GLU A 110 7.21 9.47 22.76
C GLU A 110 8.32 8.45 22.52
N TYR A 111 9.53 8.83 22.86
CA TYR A 111 10.68 7.95 22.80
C TYR A 111 10.97 7.38 24.18
N VAL A 112 11.09 6.05 24.26
CA VAL A 112 11.45 5.32 25.47
C VAL A 112 12.87 4.78 25.28
N ALA A 113 13.81 5.26 26.11
CA ALA A 113 15.20 4.82 26.08
C ALA A 113 15.35 3.33 26.50
N PRO A 114 16.41 2.65 26.03
CA PRO A 114 16.68 1.27 26.47
C PRO A 114 16.96 1.23 27.98
N LYS A 115 16.63 0.12 28.63
CA LYS A 115 16.87 -0.10 30.07
C LYS A 115 18.33 -0.41 30.42
N SER A 116 19.13 -0.78 29.42
CA SER A 116 20.52 -1.18 29.63
C SER A 116 21.48 -0.05 29.30
N ASP A 117 22.47 0.16 30.15
CA ASP A 117 23.56 1.10 29.91
C ASP A 117 24.57 0.60 28.85
N GLU A 118 24.41 -0.64 28.37
CA GLU A 118 25.24 -1.21 27.27
C GLU A 118 24.98 -0.55 25.92
N PHE A 119 23.86 0.19 25.79
CA PHE A 119 23.45 0.84 24.55
C PHE A 119 23.34 2.35 24.72
N PRO A 120 23.62 3.15 23.65
CA PRO A 120 23.33 4.58 23.65
C PRO A 120 21.86 4.82 24.06
N GLN A 121 21.62 5.76 24.97
CA GLN A 121 20.26 6.05 25.44
C GLN A 121 19.55 7.13 24.62
N ASN A 122 20.30 7.96 23.91
CA ASN A 122 19.76 9.03 23.09
C ASN A 122 19.58 8.55 21.63
N PRO A 123 18.42 8.81 21.02
CA PRO A 123 18.20 8.50 19.61
C PRO A 123 18.85 9.57 18.72
N GLU A 124 19.21 9.20 17.51
CA GLU A 124 19.54 10.14 16.44
C GLU A 124 18.26 10.46 15.66
N ILE A 125 17.47 11.43 16.11
CA ILE A 125 16.24 11.89 15.46
C ILE A 125 16.45 13.36 15.08
N GLU A 126 16.32 13.67 13.78
CA GLU A 126 16.32 15.02 13.25
C GLU A 126 15.14 15.15 12.27
N ILE A 127 14.07 15.84 12.68
CA ILE A 127 12.89 16.11 11.87
C ILE A 127 13.16 17.38 11.07
N GLU A 128 13.11 17.29 9.73
CA GLU A 128 13.37 18.41 8.82
C GLU A 128 12.09 19.02 8.24
N GLU A 129 10.99 18.23 8.17
CA GLU A 129 9.72 18.69 7.64
C GLU A 129 8.53 18.02 8.35
N ILE A 130 7.42 18.74 8.37
CA ILE A 130 6.10 18.28 8.81
C ILE A 130 5.18 18.20 7.61
N GLY A 131 4.61 17.03 7.36
CA GLY A 131 3.54 16.86 6.39
C GLY A 131 2.22 17.37 6.96
N TYR A 132 1.79 18.54 6.51
CA TYR A 132 0.48 19.13 6.81
C TYR A 132 -0.58 18.52 5.90
N GLY A 133 -1.23 17.48 6.38
CA GLY A 133 -2.28 16.78 5.64
C GLY A 133 -3.60 17.53 5.67
N TYR A 134 -4.16 17.86 4.51
CA TYR A 134 -5.39 18.65 4.42
C TYR A 134 -6.44 18.03 3.49
N ASN A 135 -6.07 17.04 2.67
CA ASN A 135 -6.93 16.45 1.66
C ASN A 135 -6.73 14.94 1.51
N TYR A 136 -7.72 14.19 1.01
CA TYR A 136 -7.65 12.76 0.68
C TYR A 136 -7.10 11.83 1.79
N LEU A 137 -7.22 12.24 3.04
CA LEU A 137 -6.80 11.46 4.21
C LEU A 137 -8.04 11.03 4.98
N SER A 138 -8.28 9.71 5.04
CA SER A 138 -9.28 9.13 5.91
C SER A 138 -8.78 9.20 7.35
N ILE A 139 -9.49 9.93 8.20
CA ILE A 139 -9.19 10.08 9.62
C ILE A 139 -10.00 9.04 10.39
N LYS A 140 -9.36 8.30 11.29
CA LYS A 140 -9.95 7.19 12.04
C LYS A 140 -11.22 7.54 12.83
N ASP A 141 -11.42 8.81 13.16
CA ASP A 141 -12.59 9.29 13.90
C ASP A 141 -13.76 9.76 13.00
N SER A 142 -13.58 9.76 11.67
CA SER A 142 -14.60 10.17 10.69
C SER A 142 -14.86 9.12 9.59
N TYR A 143 -14.81 7.85 9.95
CA TYR A 143 -15.15 6.74 9.02
C TYR A 143 -16.62 6.72 8.55
N SER A 144 -17.38 7.78 8.83
CA SER A 144 -18.78 7.85 8.42
C SER A 144 -18.99 8.10 6.93
N GLU A 145 -17.95 8.51 6.18
CA GLU A 145 -18.06 8.83 4.76
C GLU A 145 -16.90 8.24 3.97
N SER A 146 -17.20 7.52 2.88
CA SER A 146 -16.23 7.10 1.87
C SER A 146 -15.61 8.34 1.22
N LEU A 147 -14.30 8.35 1.01
CA LEU A 147 -13.62 9.43 0.28
C LEU A 147 -13.92 9.37 -1.21
N SER A 148 -14.15 8.17 -1.74
CA SER A 148 -14.43 7.90 -3.15
C SER A 148 -15.90 8.04 -3.49
N GLY A 149 -16.19 8.17 -4.78
CA GLY A 149 -17.57 8.31 -5.29
C GLY A 149 -18.47 7.13 -4.90
N SER A 150 -19.76 7.39 -4.78
CA SER A 150 -20.77 6.42 -4.30
C SER A 150 -20.96 5.19 -5.19
N CYS A 151 -20.43 5.20 -6.41
CA CYS A 151 -20.47 4.06 -7.32
C CYS A 151 -19.31 3.07 -7.14
N MET A 152 -18.36 3.36 -6.24
CA MET A 152 -17.19 2.51 -6.00
C MET A 152 -17.55 1.26 -5.23
N VAL A 153 -16.95 0.14 -5.61
CA VAL A 153 -17.19 -1.19 -5.03
C VAL A 153 -16.02 -1.57 -4.13
N ASP A 154 -16.30 -1.96 -2.88
CA ASP A 154 -15.26 -2.47 -1.99
C ASP A 154 -14.67 -3.77 -2.51
N ILE A 155 -13.36 -3.95 -2.36
CA ILE A 155 -12.65 -5.17 -2.80
C ILE A 155 -13.15 -6.45 -2.12
N ASN A 156 -13.81 -6.35 -0.98
CA ASN A 156 -14.39 -7.46 -0.21
C ASN A 156 -15.88 -7.67 -0.48
N CYS A 157 -16.44 -7.07 -1.55
CA CYS A 157 -17.73 -7.42 -2.13
C CYS A 157 -17.62 -8.65 -3.06
N GLU A 158 -18.75 -9.16 -3.56
CA GLU A 158 -18.84 -10.32 -4.45
C GLU A 158 -17.89 -10.20 -5.67
N GLU A 159 -17.74 -8.99 -6.21
CA GLU A 159 -16.86 -8.69 -7.35
C GLU A 159 -15.40 -9.01 -7.06
N GLY A 160 -15.00 -8.94 -5.81
CA GLY A 160 -13.64 -9.19 -5.34
C GLY A 160 -13.37 -10.63 -4.88
N GLU A 161 -14.36 -11.52 -4.81
CA GLU A 161 -14.19 -12.88 -4.28
C GLU A 161 -13.07 -13.67 -4.97
N GLN A 162 -12.98 -13.57 -6.29
CA GLN A 162 -11.96 -14.26 -7.06
C GLN A 162 -10.60 -13.53 -7.11
N TRP A 163 -10.48 -12.37 -6.47
CA TRP A 163 -9.33 -11.47 -6.54
C TRP A 163 -8.62 -11.31 -5.18
N GLN A 164 -8.96 -12.18 -4.21
CA GLN A 164 -8.46 -12.08 -2.85
C GLN A 164 -6.94 -12.26 -2.74
N ASP A 165 -6.31 -13.04 -3.62
CA ASP A 165 -4.85 -13.14 -3.69
C ASP A 165 -4.26 -11.85 -4.28
N HIS A 166 -4.75 -11.42 -5.44
CA HIS A 166 -4.22 -10.32 -6.26
C HIS A 166 -4.28 -8.96 -5.53
N LYS A 167 -5.34 -8.73 -4.75
CA LYS A 167 -5.47 -7.50 -3.93
C LYS A 167 -4.31 -7.32 -2.95
N ASN A 168 -3.70 -8.42 -2.48
CA ASN A 168 -2.59 -8.37 -1.51
C ASN A 168 -1.27 -7.85 -2.12
N GLY A 169 -1.20 -7.73 -3.45
CA GLY A 169 -0.10 -7.08 -4.15
C GLY A 169 -0.37 -5.62 -4.52
N VAL A 170 -1.61 -5.12 -4.34
CA VAL A 170 -1.96 -3.74 -4.69
C VAL A 170 -1.86 -2.83 -3.46
N VAL A 171 -1.20 -1.69 -3.60
CA VAL A 171 -0.88 -0.77 -2.52
C VAL A 171 -1.32 0.66 -2.81
N LYS A 172 -1.75 1.36 -1.77
CA LYS A 172 -1.86 2.82 -1.79
C LYS A 172 -0.48 3.44 -1.64
N MET A 173 -0.20 4.49 -2.39
CA MET A 173 1.08 5.18 -2.39
C MET A 173 0.89 6.64 -1.98
N ILE A 174 1.78 7.16 -1.13
CA ILE A 174 1.93 8.59 -0.89
C ILE A 174 3.40 8.93 -1.17
N ILE A 175 3.63 9.77 -2.17
CA ILE A 175 4.96 10.10 -2.66
C ILE A 175 5.23 11.58 -2.39
N PRO A 176 6.23 11.92 -1.57
CA PRO A 176 6.70 13.30 -1.48
C PRO A 176 7.41 13.70 -2.78
N ILE A 177 7.17 14.92 -3.25
CA ILE A 177 7.83 15.54 -4.40
C ILE A 177 8.02 17.01 -4.07
N GLY A 178 9.26 17.40 -3.82
CA GLY A 178 9.58 18.75 -3.38
C GLY A 178 8.85 19.10 -2.08
N THR A 179 8.00 20.12 -2.11
CA THR A 179 7.28 20.62 -0.92
C THR A 179 5.87 20.06 -0.75
N SER A 180 5.54 18.97 -1.39
CA SER A 180 4.18 18.39 -1.35
C SER A 180 4.22 16.86 -1.37
N SER A 181 3.12 16.23 -0.94
CA SER A 181 2.95 14.77 -1.03
C SER A 181 1.71 14.43 -1.85
N PHE A 182 1.82 13.40 -2.70
CA PHE A 182 0.85 13.06 -3.73
C PHE A 182 0.39 11.60 -3.60
N LEU A 183 -0.82 11.34 -4.06
CA LEU A 183 -1.52 10.07 -3.91
C LEU A 183 -1.55 9.29 -5.22
N CYS A 184 -1.18 8.02 -5.17
CA CYS A 184 -1.27 7.07 -6.28
C CYS A 184 -1.58 5.64 -5.79
N THR A 185 -1.67 4.73 -6.74
CA THR A 185 -1.78 3.28 -6.55
C THR A 185 -0.64 2.58 -7.28
N GLY A 186 -0.18 1.45 -6.77
CA GLY A 186 0.79 0.58 -7.44
C GLY A 186 0.54 -0.88 -7.17
N SER A 187 1.25 -1.75 -7.87
CA SER A 187 1.17 -3.20 -7.69
C SER A 187 2.54 -3.84 -7.64
N ILE A 188 2.75 -4.70 -6.65
CA ILE A 188 3.95 -5.55 -6.58
C ILE A 188 3.89 -6.59 -7.70
N LEU A 189 5.02 -6.78 -8.39
CA LEU A 189 5.15 -7.72 -9.50
C LEU A 189 6.08 -8.89 -9.16
N ASN A 190 5.71 -10.06 -9.68
CA ASN A 190 6.60 -11.22 -9.77
C ASN A 190 7.62 -11.03 -10.91
N ASN A 191 8.76 -11.70 -10.80
CA ASN A 191 9.77 -11.78 -11.85
C ASN A 191 10.16 -13.23 -12.11
N THR A 192 10.75 -13.53 -13.29
CA THR A 192 11.07 -14.91 -13.72
C THR A 192 12.12 -15.61 -12.85
N LYS A 193 12.89 -14.87 -12.06
CA LYS A 193 13.81 -15.45 -11.06
C LYS A 193 13.11 -15.86 -9.78
N GLU A 194 11.89 -15.36 -9.54
CA GLU A 194 11.08 -15.61 -8.34
C GLU A 194 11.80 -15.30 -7.02
N ASP A 195 12.69 -14.29 -7.04
CA ASP A 195 13.58 -13.94 -5.94
C ASP A 195 12.94 -12.99 -4.90
N LEU A 196 11.63 -12.74 -5.01
CA LEU A 196 10.85 -11.90 -4.13
C LEU A 196 11.35 -10.44 -4.04
N LYS A 197 12.04 -9.96 -5.05
CA LYS A 197 12.35 -8.53 -5.14
C LYS A 197 11.05 -7.75 -5.28
N PRO A 198 10.79 -6.77 -4.41
CA PRO A 198 9.53 -6.05 -4.39
C PRO A 198 9.49 -4.96 -5.48
N TYR A 199 9.54 -5.38 -6.73
CA TYR A 199 9.29 -4.49 -7.85
C TYR A 199 7.84 -4.02 -7.81
N LEU A 200 7.64 -2.71 -7.93
CA LEU A 200 6.33 -2.08 -7.90
C LEU A 200 6.08 -1.34 -9.21
N LEU A 201 5.03 -1.73 -9.90
CA LEU A 201 4.53 -1.07 -11.11
C LEU A 201 3.57 0.04 -10.72
N THR A 202 3.73 1.21 -11.35
CA THR A 202 2.83 2.35 -11.22
C THR A 202 2.88 3.22 -12.48
N ALA A 203 2.21 4.36 -12.50
CA ALA A 203 2.31 5.34 -13.58
C ALA A 203 3.52 6.28 -13.38
N PHE A 204 4.11 6.74 -14.47
CA PHE A 204 5.23 7.69 -14.41
C PHE A 204 4.82 9.05 -13.86
N HIS A 205 3.62 9.53 -14.22
CA HIS A 205 3.11 10.80 -13.68
C HIS A 205 2.93 10.79 -12.15
N CYS A 206 2.84 9.61 -11.51
CA CYS A 206 2.88 9.49 -10.04
C CYS A 206 4.16 10.02 -9.41
N LEU A 207 5.22 10.16 -10.22
CA LEU A 207 6.51 10.69 -9.81
C LEU A 207 6.68 12.17 -10.21
N LEU A 208 5.61 12.83 -10.66
CA LEU A 208 5.64 14.20 -11.14
C LEU A 208 4.74 15.11 -10.28
N SER A 209 5.22 16.32 -10.05
CA SER A 209 4.41 17.46 -9.66
C SER A 209 4.33 18.43 -10.83
N SER A 210 3.56 19.53 -10.70
CA SER A 210 3.54 20.61 -11.70
C SER A 210 4.90 21.31 -11.88
N LYS A 211 5.88 21.05 -11.03
CA LYS A 211 7.17 21.76 -11.01
C LYS A 211 8.38 20.86 -11.23
N GLU A 212 8.32 19.62 -10.77
CA GLU A 212 9.50 18.76 -10.71
C GLU A 212 9.14 17.27 -10.65
N GLN A 213 10.13 16.42 -10.90
CA GLN A 213 10.05 14.98 -10.69
C GLN A 213 10.60 14.62 -9.31
N ALA A 214 10.04 13.58 -8.71
CA ALA A 214 10.51 13.04 -7.44
C ALA A 214 12.01 12.70 -7.50
N SER A 215 12.77 13.27 -6.58
CA SER A 215 14.20 12.99 -6.43
C SER A 215 14.44 11.65 -5.72
N ALA A 216 15.65 11.12 -5.76
CA ALA A 216 16.01 9.95 -4.95
C ALA A 216 15.80 10.19 -3.45
N SER A 217 15.96 11.42 -2.99
CA SER A 217 15.64 11.83 -1.61
C SER A 217 14.16 11.70 -1.31
N ASP A 218 13.29 12.21 -2.18
CA ASP A 218 11.84 12.10 -2.03
C ASP A 218 11.41 10.63 -2.03
N LEU A 219 11.89 9.85 -2.99
CA LEU A 219 11.57 8.44 -3.10
C LEU A 219 12.03 7.62 -1.88
N SER A 220 13.11 8.02 -1.20
CA SER A 220 13.54 7.38 0.04
C SER A 220 12.54 7.53 1.19
N GLN A 221 11.61 8.47 1.10
CA GLN A 221 10.59 8.80 2.09
C GLN A 221 9.16 8.50 1.60
N ALA A 222 9.00 7.92 0.40
CA ALA A 222 7.72 7.49 -0.13
C ALA A 222 7.08 6.41 0.75
N GLN A 223 5.75 6.43 0.88
CA GLN A 223 5.00 5.56 1.78
C GLN A 223 4.11 4.62 0.97
N PHE A 224 4.15 3.33 1.28
CA PHE A 224 3.42 2.25 0.60
C PHE A 224 2.56 1.51 1.61
N PHE A 225 1.23 1.55 1.44
CA PHE A 225 0.27 0.97 2.38
C PHE A 225 -0.35 -0.30 1.80
N PHE A 226 -0.04 -1.42 2.41
CA PHE A 226 -0.61 -2.73 2.10
C PHE A 226 -1.86 -2.98 2.93
N ARG A 227 -2.81 -3.76 2.38
CA ARG A 227 -4.03 -4.20 3.06
C ARG A 227 -4.91 -3.05 3.61
N TYR A 228 -4.84 -1.87 3.04
CA TYR A 228 -5.75 -0.79 3.39
C TYR A 228 -7.10 -1.01 2.69
N GLU A 229 -8.01 -1.69 3.36
CA GLU A 229 -9.30 -2.14 2.81
C GLU A 229 -10.35 -2.28 3.92
N ASN A 230 -11.63 -2.21 3.58
CA ASN A 230 -12.70 -2.54 4.54
C ASN A 230 -12.67 -4.03 4.88
N THR A 231 -13.04 -4.38 6.12
CA THR A 231 -13.07 -5.78 6.56
C THR A 231 -14.13 -6.61 5.84
N THR A 232 -15.25 -5.99 5.47
CA THR A 232 -16.35 -6.61 4.71
C THR A 232 -16.95 -5.62 3.72
N CYS A 233 -17.71 -6.11 2.74
CA CYS A 233 -18.41 -5.30 1.76
C CYS A 233 -19.28 -4.23 2.41
N GLY A 234 -19.10 -2.97 2.01
CA GLY A 234 -19.89 -1.83 2.47
C GLY A 234 -19.69 -1.47 3.96
N SER A 235 -18.74 -2.11 4.67
CA SER A 235 -18.43 -1.71 6.03
C SER A 235 -17.57 -0.44 6.03
N ASN A 236 -17.76 0.41 7.05
CA ASN A 236 -16.87 1.54 7.30
C ASN A 236 -15.83 1.18 8.38
N THR A 237 -15.28 -0.03 8.30
CA THR A 237 -14.30 -0.55 9.26
C THR A 237 -13.03 -0.98 8.51
N PRO A 238 -12.16 -0.02 8.16
CA PRO A 238 -10.91 -0.34 7.48
C PRO A 238 -9.96 -1.13 8.38
N THR A 239 -9.23 -2.04 7.76
CA THR A 239 -8.09 -2.70 8.41
C THR A 239 -6.99 -1.69 8.73
N SER A 240 -6.19 -1.97 9.75
CA SER A 240 -4.94 -1.24 9.95
C SER A 240 -3.95 -1.65 8.86
N PRO A 241 -3.50 -0.72 7.99
CA PRO A 241 -2.56 -1.05 6.94
C PRO A 241 -1.19 -1.41 7.52
N VAL A 242 -0.44 -2.20 6.77
CA VAL A 242 1.00 -2.36 7.00
C VAL A 242 1.72 -1.46 6.01
N SER A 243 2.59 -0.60 6.49
CA SER A 243 3.34 0.32 5.64
C SER A 243 4.77 -0.12 5.41
N MET A 244 5.31 0.27 4.26
CA MET A 244 6.74 0.27 3.96
C MET A 244 7.14 1.69 3.54
N ILE A 245 8.38 2.07 3.89
CA ILE A 245 8.91 3.39 3.59
C ILE A 245 10.10 3.29 2.66
N GLY A 246 10.05 4.12 1.62
CA GLY A 246 11.13 4.31 0.67
C GLY A 246 11.14 3.32 -0.48
N CYS A 247 11.59 3.82 -1.62
CA CYS A 247 11.85 3.04 -2.82
C CYS A 247 13.01 3.66 -3.63
N THR A 248 13.45 2.90 -4.62
CA THR A 248 14.40 3.34 -5.64
C THR A 248 13.71 3.33 -6.99
N TYR A 249 13.92 4.38 -7.78
CA TYR A 249 13.52 4.40 -9.20
C TYR A 249 14.33 3.40 -10.00
N ILE A 250 13.65 2.57 -10.79
CA ILE A 250 14.28 1.53 -11.62
C ILE A 250 14.19 1.87 -13.09
N ALA A 251 12.97 2.07 -13.60
CA ALA A 251 12.71 2.41 -14.99
C ALA A 251 11.42 3.19 -15.13
N GLY A 252 11.32 4.00 -16.16
CA GLY A 252 10.06 4.68 -16.46
C GLY A 252 10.08 5.34 -17.84
N VAL A 253 8.88 5.49 -18.35
CA VAL A 253 8.60 6.12 -19.63
C VAL A 253 7.51 7.16 -19.41
N PRO A 254 7.79 8.44 -19.67
CA PRO A 254 6.79 9.49 -19.51
C PRO A 254 5.60 9.28 -20.46
N LEU A 255 4.55 10.01 -20.21
CA LEU A 255 3.35 9.98 -21.05
C LEU A 255 3.61 10.54 -22.45
N GLU A 256 4.35 11.64 -22.54
CA GLU A 256 4.67 12.29 -23.83
C GLU A 256 5.46 11.34 -24.72
N ASN A 257 4.87 10.95 -25.84
CA ASN A 257 5.38 9.94 -26.78
C ASN A 257 5.63 8.55 -26.16
N GLY A 258 5.09 8.29 -24.98
CA GLY A 258 5.24 7.03 -24.26
C GLY A 258 3.90 6.50 -23.73
N VAL A 259 4.00 5.61 -22.75
CA VAL A 259 2.87 4.90 -22.16
C VAL A 259 2.64 5.22 -20.68
N ASP A 260 3.38 6.17 -20.12
CA ASP A 260 3.23 6.61 -18.73
C ASP A 260 3.58 5.54 -17.67
N GLY A 261 4.52 4.67 -17.92
CA GLY A 261 4.87 3.57 -17.01
C GLY A 261 6.04 3.89 -16.09
N ALA A 262 6.01 3.41 -14.86
CA ALA A 262 7.15 3.45 -13.93
C ALA A 262 7.27 2.14 -13.15
N LEU A 263 8.51 1.68 -12.98
CA LEU A 263 8.91 0.57 -12.14
C LEU A 263 9.78 1.09 -11.00
N LEU A 264 9.38 0.79 -9.78
CA LEU A 264 10.11 1.11 -8.55
C LEU A 264 10.58 -0.18 -7.90
N LEU A 265 11.57 -0.09 -7.01
CA LEU A 265 11.96 -1.16 -6.12
C LEU A 265 11.80 -0.66 -4.68
N LEU A 266 10.93 -1.30 -3.90
CA LEU A 266 10.74 -0.91 -2.49
C LEU A 266 12.01 -1.18 -1.69
N ASN A 267 12.29 -0.30 -0.71
CA ASN A 267 13.43 -0.46 0.17
C ASN A 267 13.20 -1.60 1.17
N GLY A 268 14.09 -2.58 1.15
CA GLY A 268 14.02 -3.73 2.03
C GLY A 268 13.03 -4.82 1.57
N LYS A 269 12.95 -5.86 2.37
CA LYS A 269 12.06 -7.02 2.14
C LYS A 269 10.66 -6.70 2.66
N ILE A 270 9.63 -7.10 1.93
CA ILE A 270 8.25 -7.03 2.44
C ILE A 270 8.16 -7.94 3.69
N PRO A 271 7.57 -7.45 4.80
CA PRO A 271 7.46 -8.23 6.03
C PRO A 271 6.77 -9.58 5.82
N ASP A 272 7.36 -10.64 6.36
CA ASP A 272 6.90 -12.02 6.15
C ASP A 272 5.45 -12.25 6.63
N ASN A 273 5.07 -11.59 7.71
CA ASN A 273 3.71 -11.65 8.25
C ASN A 273 2.65 -10.98 7.36
N LEU A 274 3.07 -10.14 6.41
CA LEU A 274 2.17 -9.57 5.42
C LEU A 274 1.81 -10.61 4.35
N ASN A 275 2.69 -11.55 4.06
CA ASN A 275 2.57 -12.55 3.01
C ASN A 275 2.01 -11.94 1.72
N ALA A 276 2.70 -10.91 1.20
CA ALA A 276 2.26 -10.19 0.02
C ALA A 276 2.18 -11.10 -1.21
N TYR A 277 1.22 -10.83 -2.06
CA TYR A 277 1.10 -11.50 -3.35
C TYR A 277 1.85 -10.70 -4.41
N TYR A 278 2.82 -11.33 -5.06
CA TYR A 278 3.56 -10.77 -6.20
C TYR A 278 2.74 -11.06 -7.45
N ASN A 279 2.06 -10.04 -7.98
CA ASN A 279 1.14 -10.18 -9.10
C ASN A 279 1.86 -10.63 -10.37
N GLY A 280 1.20 -11.49 -11.12
CA GLY A 280 1.65 -11.92 -12.44
C GLY A 280 1.39 -10.85 -13.50
N TRP A 281 2.00 -11.04 -14.68
CA TRP A 281 1.92 -10.11 -15.79
C TRP A 281 1.82 -10.84 -17.12
N ASP A 282 1.26 -10.17 -18.14
CA ASP A 282 1.22 -10.60 -19.53
C ASP A 282 1.72 -9.44 -20.41
N ARG A 283 2.87 -9.69 -21.09
CA ARG A 283 3.52 -8.71 -21.95
C ARG A 283 3.12 -8.79 -23.42
N ARG A 284 2.14 -9.61 -23.75
CA ARG A 284 1.61 -9.68 -25.12
C ARG A 284 0.75 -8.46 -25.41
N ASN A 285 0.90 -7.90 -26.60
CA ASN A 285 0.03 -6.79 -27.05
C ASN A 285 -1.32 -7.34 -27.57
N ILE A 286 -2.01 -8.11 -26.72
CA ILE A 286 -3.32 -8.72 -26.98
C ILE A 286 -4.34 -8.06 -26.07
N ALA A 287 -5.44 -7.56 -26.64
CA ALA A 287 -6.49 -6.90 -25.88
C ALA A 287 -7.11 -7.85 -24.84
N PRO A 288 -7.08 -7.50 -23.55
CA PRO A 288 -7.76 -8.28 -22.52
C PRO A 288 -9.28 -8.25 -22.76
N GLN A 289 -9.92 -9.40 -22.61
CA GLN A 289 -11.34 -9.59 -22.96
C GLN A 289 -12.28 -9.22 -21.80
N SER A 290 -11.80 -9.40 -20.58
CA SER A 290 -12.50 -9.07 -19.34
C SER A 290 -11.50 -9.03 -18.19
N GLY A 291 -11.90 -8.48 -17.05
CA GLY A 291 -11.07 -8.44 -15.86
C GLY A 291 -11.45 -7.33 -14.89
N VAL A 292 -10.47 -6.83 -14.16
CA VAL A 292 -10.68 -5.82 -13.13
C VAL A 292 -9.54 -4.80 -13.05
N CYS A 293 -9.85 -3.64 -12.48
CA CYS A 293 -8.89 -2.72 -11.91
C CYS A 293 -9.04 -2.74 -10.38
N ILE A 294 -7.95 -2.95 -9.64
CA ILE A 294 -7.93 -2.86 -8.18
C ILE A 294 -7.14 -1.62 -7.80
N HIS A 295 -7.74 -0.70 -7.04
CA HIS A 295 -7.19 0.65 -6.86
C HIS A 295 -7.58 1.32 -5.54
N HIS A 296 -7.02 2.50 -5.28
CA HIS A 296 -7.29 3.36 -4.13
C HIS A 296 -7.81 4.74 -4.57
N PRO A 297 -9.06 4.84 -5.08
CA PRO A 297 -9.62 6.10 -5.57
C PRO A 297 -9.74 7.11 -4.42
N GLN A 298 -9.35 8.35 -4.64
CA GLN A 298 -9.35 9.43 -3.64
C GLN A 298 -8.58 9.09 -2.34
N GLY A 299 -7.67 8.10 -2.40
CA GLY A 299 -6.98 7.58 -1.22
C GLY A 299 -7.84 6.76 -0.27
N ASP A 300 -9.02 6.40 -0.69
CA ASP A 300 -9.95 5.55 0.06
C ASP A 300 -9.42 4.12 0.22
N VAL A 301 -10.12 3.33 1.00
CA VAL A 301 -9.90 1.89 1.10
C VAL A 301 -9.94 1.23 -0.28
N LYS A 302 -9.28 0.09 -0.40
CA LYS A 302 -9.14 -0.62 -1.67
C LYS A 302 -10.49 -0.92 -2.32
N LYS A 303 -10.62 -0.54 -3.59
CA LYS A 303 -11.81 -0.72 -4.43
C LYS A 303 -11.50 -1.61 -5.61
N ILE A 304 -12.57 -2.10 -6.25
CA ILE A 304 -12.51 -2.91 -7.46
C ILE A 304 -13.50 -2.36 -8.51
N SER A 305 -13.04 -2.26 -9.75
CA SER A 305 -13.86 -1.89 -10.91
C SER A 305 -13.77 -3.00 -11.94
N THR A 306 -14.91 -3.51 -12.39
CA THR A 306 -14.99 -4.72 -13.25
C THR A 306 -15.33 -4.34 -14.70
N TYR A 307 -14.71 -4.99 -15.68
CA TYR A 307 -15.07 -4.90 -17.09
C TYR A 307 -15.27 -6.28 -17.70
N ASP A 308 -16.19 -6.42 -18.68
CA ASP A 308 -16.51 -7.67 -19.36
C ASP A 308 -16.63 -7.50 -20.88
N GLN A 309 -16.18 -6.36 -21.39
CA GLN A 309 -16.03 -6.11 -22.81
C GLN A 309 -14.55 -6.02 -23.14
N PRO A 310 -14.12 -6.48 -24.33
CA PRO A 310 -12.73 -6.36 -24.73
C PRO A 310 -12.22 -4.93 -24.65
N ALA A 311 -11.02 -4.76 -24.09
CA ALA A 311 -10.33 -3.47 -24.11
C ALA A 311 -10.02 -3.07 -25.58
N VAL A 312 -10.03 -1.79 -25.85
CA VAL A 312 -9.72 -1.23 -27.16
C VAL A 312 -8.38 -0.50 -27.10
N SER A 313 -7.53 -0.71 -28.12
CA SER A 313 -6.31 0.11 -28.27
C SER A 313 -6.68 1.56 -28.50
N ASP A 314 -6.05 2.46 -27.75
CA ASP A 314 -6.33 3.89 -27.80
C ASP A 314 -5.04 4.70 -27.57
N THR A 315 -5.08 5.97 -27.94
CA THR A 315 -3.99 6.91 -27.74
C THR A 315 -4.40 7.96 -26.72
N TRP A 316 -3.60 8.13 -25.67
CA TRP A 316 -3.83 9.23 -24.73
C TRP A 316 -3.67 10.58 -25.44
N LYS A 317 -4.63 11.48 -25.20
CA LYS A 317 -4.58 12.86 -25.64
C LYS A 317 -5.21 13.77 -24.59
N SER A 318 -4.46 14.77 -24.18
CA SER A 318 -4.95 15.84 -23.30
C SER A 318 -4.20 17.14 -23.60
N GLY A 319 -4.92 18.19 -24.02
CA GLY A 319 -4.30 19.42 -24.46
C GLY A 319 -3.30 19.19 -25.59
N SER A 320 -2.06 19.63 -25.40
CA SER A 320 -0.94 19.40 -26.31
C SER A 320 -0.20 18.08 -26.08
N THR A 321 -0.45 17.39 -24.95
CA THR A 321 0.22 16.13 -24.61
C THR A 321 -0.43 14.96 -25.33
N GLN A 322 0.38 14.21 -26.05
CA GLN A 322 -0.02 12.98 -26.72
C GLN A 322 0.91 11.83 -26.30
N GLY A 323 0.31 10.72 -25.87
CA GLY A 323 1.02 9.46 -25.62
C GLY A 323 1.40 8.75 -26.90
N LEU A 324 2.07 7.62 -26.76
CA LEU A 324 2.40 6.74 -27.89
C LEU A 324 1.12 6.32 -28.62
N GLN A 325 1.17 6.31 -29.96
CA GLN A 325 0.04 5.88 -30.79
C GLN A 325 -0.36 4.44 -30.41
N ASP A 326 -1.67 4.24 -30.12
CA ASP A 326 -2.22 2.96 -29.62
C ASP A 326 -1.50 2.41 -28.37
N GLY A 327 -0.92 3.32 -27.57
CA GLY A 327 -0.12 3.01 -26.38
C GLY A 327 -0.92 2.57 -25.16
N HIS A 328 -2.24 2.72 -25.20
CA HIS A 328 -3.11 2.48 -24.06
C HIS A 328 -4.22 1.46 -24.36
N TRP A 329 -4.63 0.75 -23.32
CA TRP A 329 -5.91 0.03 -23.28
C TRP A 329 -7.00 0.98 -22.77
N ASN A 330 -8.07 1.13 -23.51
CA ASN A 330 -9.28 1.82 -23.09
C ASN A 330 -10.31 0.76 -22.66
N VAL A 331 -10.77 0.81 -21.41
CA VAL A 331 -11.79 -0.06 -20.87
C VAL A 331 -13.00 0.72 -20.39
N ILE A 332 -14.17 0.10 -20.51
CA ILE A 332 -15.43 0.61 -19.95
C ILE A 332 -15.86 -0.32 -18.83
N PHE A 333 -15.95 0.21 -17.62
CA PHE A 333 -16.39 -0.58 -16.48
C PHE A 333 -17.90 -0.82 -16.52
N LYS A 334 -18.32 -1.98 -16.02
CA LYS A 334 -19.72 -2.39 -16.01
C LYS A 334 -20.38 -2.13 -14.65
N SER A 335 -21.70 -2.00 -14.65
CA SER A 335 -22.49 -2.06 -13.43
C SER A 335 -22.53 -3.48 -12.88
N THR A 336 -22.36 -3.60 -11.57
CA THR A 336 -22.43 -4.84 -10.80
C THR A 336 -23.47 -4.72 -9.69
N ALA A 337 -23.62 -5.74 -8.87
CA ALA A 337 -24.61 -5.73 -7.78
C ALA A 337 -24.30 -4.65 -6.73
N ASN A 338 -23.03 -4.40 -6.45
CA ASN A 338 -22.59 -3.50 -5.38
C ASN A 338 -22.15 -2.11 -5.87
N GLY A 339 -22.21 -1.84 -7.18
CA GLY A 339 -21.86 -0.55 -7.75
C GLY A 339 -21.47 -0.63 -9.20
N HIS A 340 -20.92 0.45 -9.72
CA HIS A 340 -20.42 0.48 -11.09
C HIS A 340 -18.91 0.37 -11.15
N GLY A 341 -18.22 1.08 -10.25
CA GLY A 341 -16.79 1.30 -10.32
C GLY A 341 -16.37 2.17 -11.50
N VAL A 342 -15.49 3.10 -11.25
CA VAL A 342 -14.75 3.91 -12.23
C VAL A 342 -13.34 4.12 -11.67
N THR A 343 -12.53 4.97 -12.29
CA THR A 343 -11.26 5.43 -11.71
C THR A 343 -11.38 6.90 -11.32
N GLU A 344 -10.72 7.29 -10.24
CA GLU A 344 -10.68 8.67 -9.74
C GLU A 344 -9.23 9.06 -9.41
N GLY A 345 -9.01 10.32 -9.04
CA GLY A 345 -7.71 10.77 -8.55
C GLY A 345 -7.19 9.83 -7.45
N GLY A 346 -5.91 9.46 -7.48
CA GLY A 346 -5.33 8.43 -6.60
C GLY A 346 -5.37 7.01 -7.14
N SER A 347 -6.23 6.71 -8.12
CA SER A 347 -6.20 5.43 -8.84
C SER A 347 -5.03 5.32 -9.82
N SER A 348 -4.36 6.41 -10.14
CA SER A 348 -3.18 6.47 -11.02
C SER A 348 -2.16 5.38 -10.72
N GLY A 349 -1.71 4.66 -11.74
CA GLY A 349 -0.80 3.52 -11.62
C GLY A 349 -1.47 2.19 -11.23
N ALA A 350 -2.77 2.17 -10.96
CA ALA A 350 -3.50 0.95 -10.61
C ALA A 350 -3.41 -0.10 -11.71
N PRO A 351 -3.23 -1.39 -11.38
CA PRO A 351 -3.11 -2.46 -12.35
C PRO A 351 -4.44 -2.75 -13.05
N LEU A 352 -4.35 -3.01 -14.37
CA LEU A 352 -5.41 -3.63 -15.15
C LEU A 352 -5.12 -5.12 -15.26
N PHE A 353 -5.97 -5.94 -14.66
CA PHE A 353 -5.91 -7.40 -14.76
C PHE A 353 -6.77 -7.90 -15.91
N ASP A 354 -6.29 -8.92 -16.60
CA ASP A 354 -7.02 -9.66 -17.65
C ASP A 354 -7.85 -10.82 -17.07
N GLN A 355 -8.54 -11.55 -17.94
CA GLN A 355 -9.34 -12.74 -17.61
C GLN A 355 -8.50 -13.90 -17.05
N ASN A 356 -7.17 -13.88 -17.21
CA ASN A 356 -6.24 -14.85 -16.66
C ASN A 356 -5.61 -14.36 -15.34
N LYS A 357 -6.12 -13.24 -14.81
CA LYS A 357 -5.65 -12.62 -13.58
C LYS A 357 -4.19 -12.10 -13.63
N ARG A 358 -3.73 -11.70 -14.81
CA ARG A 358 -2.42 -11.13 -15.08
C ARG A 358 -2.52 -9.65 -15.39
N ILE A 359 -1.53 -8.89 -14.96
CA ILE A 359 -1.47 -7.45 -15.25
C ILE A 359 -1.06 -7.24 -16.69
N THR A 360 -1.88 -6.49 -17.44
CA THR A 360 -1.66 -6.12 -18.85
C THR A 360 -1.45 -4.64 -19.07
N GLY A 361 -1.71 -3.83 -18.02
CA GLY A 361 -1.59 -2.37 -18.06
C GLY A 361 -1.63 -1.74 -16.69
N PHE A 362 -1.42 -0.44 -16.65
CA PHE A 362 -1.42 0.41 -15.46
C PHE A 362 -2.11 1.74 -15.77
N LEU A 363 -2.91 2.25 -14.84
CA LEU A 363 -3.78 3.39 -15.09
C LEU A 363 -2.99 4.69 -15.28
N THR A 364 -3.14 5.30 -16.46
CA THR A 364 -2.77 6.69 -16.71
C THR A 364 -3.88 7.64 -16.23
N GLY A 365 -5.13 7.35 -16.56
CA GLY A 365 -6.26 8.18 -16.15
C GLY A 365 -7.46 8.02 -17.08
N GLY A 366 -8.39 8.96 -17.01
CA GLY A 366 -9.59 8.94 -17.81
C GLY A 366 -10.55 10.06 -17.44
N ASN A 367 -11.71 10.06 -18.05
CA ASN A 367 -12.79 11.02 -17.78
C ASN A 367 -14.09 10.32 -17.34
N ALA A 368 -14.07 9.01 -17.13
CA ALA A 368 -15.18 8.30 -16.55
C ALA A 368 -15.46 8.78 -15.11
N ASN A 369 -16.72 8.83 -14.73
CA ASN A 369 -17.15 9.23 -13.38
C ASN A 369 -18.41 8.47 -12.99
N CYS A 370 -18.86 8.58 -11.76
CA CYS A 370 -20.03 7.85 -11.26
C CYS A 370 -21.35 8.19 -11.99
N THR A 371 -21.46 9.34 -12.64
CA THR A 371 -22.67 9.79 -13.36
C THR A 371 -22.62 9.47 -14.85
N ASP A 372 -21.44 9.57 -15.47
CA ASP A 372 -21.23 9.43 -16.93
C ASP A 372 -20.34 8.22 -17.27
N ARG A 373 -20.64 7.11 -16.68
CA ARG A 373 -19.87 5.88 -16.74
C ARG A 373 -19.86 5.16 -18.10
N LYS A 374 -20.89 5.41 -18.96
CA LYS A 374 -21.02 4.73 -20.26
C LYS A 374 -20.18 5.35 -21.38
N GLU A 375 -19.92 6.65 -21.29
CA GLU A 375 -19.18 7.41 -22.29
C GLU A 375 -17.76 7.74 -21.83
N GLY A 376 -17.46 7.51 -20.52
CA GLY A 376 -16.18 7.77 -19.94
C GLY A 376 -15.09 6.77 -20.38
N ARG A 377 -13.89 7.29 -20.62
CA ARG A 377 -12.69 6.53 -20.97
C ARG A 377 -11.90 6.25 -19.71
N ASN A 378 -11.35 5.03 -19.58
CA ASN A 378 -10.35 4.67 -18.60
C ASN A 378 -9.14 4.08 -19.36
N LEU A 379 -8.05 4.83 -19.39
CA LEU A 379 -6.87 4.56 -20.22
C LEU A 379 -5.73 4.00 -19.36
N PHE A 380 -5.29 2.82 -19.72
CA PHE A 380 -4.21 2.10 -19.06
C PHE A 380 -3.02 1.97 -20.02
N GLY A 381 -1.85 2.46 -19.63
CA GLY A 381 -0.62 2.25 -20.37
C GLY A 381 -0.37 0.75 -20.56
N LYS A 382 -0.03 0.34 -21.78
CA LYS A 382 0.20 -1.07 -22.13
C LYS A 382 1.51 -1.58 -21.56
N LEU A 383 1.45 -2.61 -20.72
CA LEU A 383 2.65 -3.29 -20.23
C LEU A 383 3.53 -3.82 -21.35
N ALA A 384 2.90 -4.33 -22.42
CA ALA A 384 3.57 -4.84 -23.61
C ALA A 384 4.53 -3.83 -24.24
N LEU A 385 4.17 -2.56 -24.26
CA LEU A 385 5.00 -1.48 -24.85
C LEU A 385 6.04 -0.96 -23.86
N PHE A 386 5.71 -0.90 -22.56
CA PHE A 386 6.68 -0.57 -21.54
C PHE A 386 7.76 -1.62 -21.38
N TRP A 387 7.48 -2.88 -21.80
CA TRP A 387 8.41 -4.00 -21.68
C TRP A 387 9.78 -3.67 -22.28
N ASP A 388 9.84 -3.31 -23.58
CA ASP A 388 11.06 -3.04 -24.33
C ASP A 388 10.89 -2.13 -25.56
N GLN A 389 9.70 -1.53 -25.77
CA GLN A 389 9.38 -0.82 -27.01
C GLN A 389 9.37 0.71 -26.87
N CYS A 390 9.37 1.25 -25.65
CA CYS A 390 9.33 2.69 -25.41
C CYS A 390 10.73 3.34 -25.26
N GLY A 391 11.79 2.55 -25.29
CA GLY A 391 13.16 3.04 -25.17
C GLY A 391 14.18 1.92 -25.22
N THR A 392 15.46 2.29 -25.38
CA THR A 392 16.58 1.35 -25.47
C THR A 392 17.46 1.34 -24.23
N ALA A 393 17.38 2.39 -23.41
CA ALA A 393 18.13 2.50 -22.16
C ALA A 393 17.52 1.60 -21.08
N ASP A 394 18.33 1.13 -20.15
CA ASP A 394 17.91 0.22 -19.08
C ASP A 394 16.86 0.83 -18.14
N ASP A 395 16.87 2.14 -17.99
CA ASP A 395 15.92 2.92 -17.21
C ASP A 395 14.63 3.31 -17.97
N GLN A 396 14.46 2.82 -19.21
CA GLN A 396 13.28 3.04 -20.06
C GLN A 396 12.50 1.74 -20.37
N ARG A 397 12.94 0.60 -19.84
CA ARG A 397 12.38 -0.71 -20.14
C ARG A 397 12.40 -1.62 -18.93
N ILE A 398 11.49 -2.56 -18.83
CA ILE A 398 11.32 -3.39 -17.63
C ILE A 398 11.67 -4.88 -17.82
N ASP A 399 11.93 -5.32 -19.04
CA ASP A 399 12.27 -6.71 -19.36
C ASP A 399 13.45 -7.25 -18.55
N LYS A 400 14.51 -6.46 -18.37
CA LYS A 400 15.70 -6.85 -17.61
C LYS A 400 15.44 -7.10 -16.12
N TYR A 401 14.37 -6.51 -15.58
CA TYR A 401 14.01 -6.61 -14.17
C TYR A 401 12.96 -7.68 -13.93
N LEU A 402 12.01 -7.84 -14.87
CA LEU A 402 10.94 -8.81 -14.76
C LEU A 402 11.25 -10.15 -15.42
N ASP A 403 12.18 -10.20 -16.38
CA ASP A 403 12.75 -11.43 -16.95
C ASP A 403 14.28 -11.48 -16.81
N PRO A 404 14.85 -11.39 -15.59
CA PRO A 404 16.31 -11.31 -15.37
C PRO A 404 17.08 -12.56 -15.77
N ILE A 405 16.38 -13.69 -16.00
CA ILE A 405 17.02 -14.93 -16.45
C ILE A 405 16.97 -15.09 -17.98
N GLY A 406 16.33 -14.14 -18.69
CA GLY A 406 16.21 -14.18 -20.14
C GLY A 406 15.40 -15.38 -20.65
N SER A 407 14.35 -15.75 -19.93
CA SER A 407 13.51 -16.90 -20.26
C SER A 407 12.70 -16.71 -21.54
N GLY A 408 12.42 -15.45 -21.91
CA GLY A 408 11.63 -15.09 -23.07
C GLY A 408 10.13 -15.36 -22.91
N VAL A 409 9.65 -15.72 -21.72
CA VAL A 409 8.23 -15.99 -21.48
C VAL A 409 7.38 -14.76 -21.75
N GLU A 410 6.21 -14.97 -22.32
CA GLU A 410 5.28 -13.90 -22.67
C GLU A 410 4.39 -13.49 -21.50
N TYR A 411 4.25 -14.36 -20.51
CA TYR A 411 3.50 -14.12 -19.29
C TYR A 411 4.08 -14.90 -18.11
N LEU A 412 3.80 -14.42 -16.92
CA LEU A 412 4.16 -15.06 -15.66
C LEU A 412 2.98 -14.97 -14.71
N ASP A 413 2.68 -16.05 -14.00
CA ASP A 413 1.63 -16.04 -12.97
C ASP A 413 2.10 -15.38 -11.68
N GLY A 414 1.16 -14.86 -10.93
CA GLY A 414 1.44 -14.32 -9.61
C GLY A 414 1.69 -15.43 -8.59
N ARG A 415 2.33 -15.05 -7.47
CA ARG A 415 2.60 -15.96 -6.37
C ARG A 415 2.64 -15.24 -5.02
N TYR A 416 2.38 -15.96 -3.97
CA TYR A 416 2.70 -15.50 -2.63
C TYR A 416 4.21 -15.59 -2.35
N ALA A 417 4.71 -14.71 -1.48
CA ALA A 417 6.08 -14.80 -0.95
C ALA A 417 6.29 -16.17 -0.27
N PHE A 418 5.30 -16.57 0.50
CA PHE A 418 5.16 -17.92 1.04
C PHE A 418 3.86 -18.48 0.49
N PRO A 419 3.91 -19.51 -0.38
CA PRO A 419 2.67 -20.14 -0.83
C PRO A 419 1.86 -20.51 0.42
N PRO A 420 0.55 -20.25 0.44
CA PRO A 420 -0.27 -20.69 1.54
C PRO A 420 -0.02 -22.18 1.69
N LYS A 421 0.59 -22.58 2.80
CA LYS A 421 0.68 -23.98 3.15
C LYS A 421 -0.76 -24.44 3.19
N ALA A 422 -1.03 -25.57 2.59
CA ALA A 422 -2.36 -26.12 2.43
C ALA A 422 -3.18 -25.87 3.71
N VAL A 423 -4.34 -25.24 3.56
CA VAL A 423 -5.17 -24.79 4.69
C VAL A 423 -5.79 -26.03 5.35
N PRO A 424 -5.72 -26.18 6.67
CA PRO A 424 -6.43 -27.24 7.36
C PRO A 424 -7.91 -27.20 7.01
N GLU A 425 -8.49 -28.38 6.81
CA GLU A 425 -9.92 -28.52 6.53
C GLU A 425 -10.68 -28.81 7.83
N GLN A 426 -11.99 -28.50 7.85
CA GLN A 426 -12.93 -28.83 8.93
C GLN A 426 -12.45 -28.36 10.33
N VAL A 427 -11.91 -27.16 10.43
CA VAL A 427 -11.52 -26.60 11.73
C VAL A 427 -12.75 -26.49 12.64
N SER A 428 -12.66 -27.08 13.81
CA SER A 428 -13.74 -27.07 14.82
C SER A 428 -13.15 -26.85 16.21
N ALA A 429 -13.87 -26.09 17.04
CA ALA A 429 -13.49 -25.87 18.43
C ALA A 429 -14.64 -26.27 19.37
N LYS A 430 -14.32 -26.97 20.45
CA LYS A 430 -15.31 -27.41 21.45
C LYS A 430 -14.74 -27.18 22.85
N TRP A 431 -15.58 -26.60 23.72
CA TRP A 431 -15.29 -26.52 25.15
C TRP A 431 -15.57 -27.85 25.83
N SER A 432 -14.61 -28.35 26.58
CA SER A 432 -14.78 -29.51 27.48
C SER A 432 -14.98 -29.01 28.91
N SER A 433 -16.19 -29.17 29.43
CA SER A 433 -16.52 -28.81 30.82
C SER A 433 -15.86 -29.73 31.85
N GLU A 434 -15.57 -30.96 31.47
CA GLU A 434 -14.89 -31.97 32.31
C GLU A 434 -13.40 -31.62 32.46
N GLU A 435 -12.73 -31.30 31.35
CA GLU A 435 -11.31 -31.03 31.32
C GLU A 435 -11.00 -29.53 31.50
N LYS A 436 -12.03 -28.65 31.55
CA LYS A 436 -11.92 -27.18 31.65
C LYS A 436 -10.97 -26.57 30.64
N ARG A 437 -11.06 -27.05 29.39
CA ARG A 437 -10.23 -26.56 28.27
C ARG A 437 -11.01 -26.50 26.95
N SER A 438 -10.57 -25.63 26.05
CA SER A 438 -11.01 -25.66 24.66
C SER A 438 -10.16 -26.63 23.88
N ILE A 439 -10.79 -27.45 23.05
CA ILE A 439 -10.12 -28.39 22.15
C ILE A 439 -10.44 -27.96 20.72
N VAL A 440 -9.41 -27.64 19.96
CA VAL A 440 -9.49 -27.28 18.54
C VAL A 440 -8.99 -28.46 17.74
N ASN A 441 -9.79 -28.96 16.82
CA ASN A 441 -9.44 -30.07 15.92
C ASN A 441 -9.61 -29.64 14.47
N TRP A 442 -8.84 -30.23 13.58
CA TRP A 442 -8.92 -30.02 12.13
C TRP A 442 -8.48 -31.27 11.38
N GLU A 443 -8.82 -31.32 10.10
CA GLU A 443 -8.26 -32.31 9.19
C GLU A 443 -6.99 -31.76 8.54
N ALA A 444 -6.01 -32.61 8.32
CA ALA A 444 -4.81 -32.24 7.58
C ALA A 444 -5.21 -31.82 6.15
N PRO A 445 -4.54 -30.80 5.58
CA PRO A 445 -4.78 -30.39 4.20
C PRO A 445 -4.65 -31.56 3.24
N LYS A 446 -5.49 -31.55 2.20
CA LYS A 446 -5.36 -32.48 1.08
C LYS A 446 -4.27 -32.00 0.13
N GLY A 447 -3.29 -32.84 -0.16
CA GLY A 447 -2.18 -32.55 -1.08
C GLY A 447 -0.93 -33.33 -0.75
N ASP A 448 0.04 -33.28 -1.68
CA ASP A 448 1.28 -34.06 -1.55
C ASP A 448 2.27 -33.49 -0.52
N GLU A 449 2.15 -32.20 -0.19
CA GLU A 449 2.96 -31.54 0.85
C GLU A 449 2.19 -31.44 2.16
N GLN A 450 2.54 -32.29 3.13
CA GLN A 450 1.99 -32.19 4.47
C GLN A 450 2.67 -31.08 5.26
N PRO A 451 1.92 -30.29 6.04
CA PRO A 451 2.48 -29.22 6.85
C PRO A 451 3.43 -29.80 7.93
N VAL A 452 4.58 -29.17 8.06
CA VAL A 452 5.54 -29.54 9.12
C VAL A 452 5.05 -29.11 10.50
N ARG A 453 4.20 -28.09 10.55
CA ARG A 453 3.67 -27.49 11.78
C ARG A 453 2.43 -26.67 11.48
N TYR A 454 1.44 -26.68 12.37
CA TYR A 454 0.26 -25.81 12.37
C TYR A 454 0.49 -24.65 13.33
N LYS A 455 0.02 -23.45 12.98
CA LYS A 455 -0.10 -22.29 13.85
C LYS A 455 -1.54 -22.11 14.23
N ILE A 456 -1.80 -21.89 15.50
CA ILE A 456 -3.15 -21.72 16.03
C ILE A 456 -3.32 -20.28 16.49
N TYR A 457 -4.40 -19.65 16.01
CA TYR A 457 -4.79 -18.30 16.36
C TYR A 457 -6.09 -18.32 17.12
N ARG A 458 -6.21 -17.45 18.12
CA ARG A 458 -7.48 -17.14 18.77
C ARG A 458 -7.73 -15.64 18.65
N ASN A 459 -8.91 -15.27 18.07
CA ASN A 459 -9.26 -13.88 17.80
C ASN A 459 -8.10 -13.12 17.10
N SER A 460 -7.53 -13.75 16.05
CA SER A 460 -6.39 -13.25 15.26
C SER A 460 -5.04 -13.13 16.00
N THR A 461 -4.92 -13.63 17.23
CA THR A 461 -3.67 -13.66 17.99
C THR A 461 -3.10 -15.08 18.00
N GLU A 462 -1.85 -15.25 17.60
CA GLU A 462 -1.15 -16.56 17.67
C GLU A 462 -1.03 -17.00 19.12
N ILE A 463 -1.59 -18.18 19.44
CA ILE A 463 -1.62 -18.74 20.79
C ILE A 463 -0.76 -20.01 20.92
N GLY A 464 -0.29 -20.58 19.82
CA GLY A 464 0.57 -21.73 19.86
C GLY A 464 0.84 -22.36 18.51
N THR A 465 1.68 -23.39 18.53
CA THR A 465 2.01 -24.21 17.36
C THR A 465 2.01 -25.68 17.72
N THR A 466 1.61 -26.56 16.78
CA THR A 466 1.63 -28.01 16.96
C THR A 466 1.96 -28.72 15.66
N THR A 467 2.42 -29.95 15.73
CA THR A 467 2.56 -30.86 14.59
C THR A 467 1.36 -31.84 14.49
N SER A 468 0.48 -31.85 15.47
CA SER A 468 -0.74 -32.66 15.50
C SER A 468 -1.90 -31.90 14.86
N THR A 469 -2.96 -32.60 14.47
CA THR A 469 -4.22 -32.04 13.98
C THR A 469 -5.19 -31.68 15.11
N SER A 470 -4.66 -31.46 16.32
CA SER A 470 -5.41 -31.05 17.49
C SER A 470 -4.55 -30.13 18.37
N PHE A 471 -5.20 -29.16 19.01
CA PHE A 471 -4.59 -28.25 19.97
C PHE A 471 -5.56 -28.02 21.13
N SER A 472 -5.04 -27.87 22.35
CA SER A 472 -5.89 -27.58 23.51
C SER A 472 -5.36 -26.39 24.30
N GLU A 473 -6.27 -25.56 24.78
CA GLU A 473 -5.98 -24.37 25.58
C GLU A 473 -6.82 -24.34 26.86
N THR A 474 -6.18 -24.04 27.97
CA THR A 474 -6.79 -23.90 29.30
C THR A 474 -6.89 -22.43 29.70
N ALA A 475 -7.66 -22.13 30.73
CA ALA A 475 -7.76 -20.79 31.33
C ALA A 475 -8.26 -19.70 30.37
N LEU A 476 -9.30 -19.99 29.60
CA LEU A 476 -9.91 -19.01 28.70
C LEU A 476 -10.67 -17.90 29.45
N PRO A 477 -10.54 -16.65 29.01
CA PRO A 477 -11.45 -15.59 29.45
C PRO A 477 -12.92 -15.96 29.10
N VAL A 478 -13.86 -15.46 29.87
CA VAL A 478 -15.29 -15.64 29.56
C VAL A 478 -15.62 -14.86 28.28
N GLY A 479 -16.22 -15.52 27.28
CA GLY A 479 -16.59 -14.89 26.02
C GLY A 479 -16.69 -15.86 24.84
N ILE A 480 -17.00 -15.32 23.67
CA ILE A 480 -16.97 -16.04 22.38
C ILE A 480 -15.56 -15.93 21.83
N HIS A 481 -14.99 -17.07 21.43
CA HIS A 481 -13.66 -17.13 20.82
C HIS A 481 -13.73 -17.71 19.42
N HIS A 482 -13.04 -17.08 18.48
CA HIS A 482 -12.83 -17.60 17.12
C HIS A 482 -11.44 -18.20 17.03
N TYR A 483 -11.35 -19.41 16.44
CA TYR A 483 -10.09 -20.10 16.23
C TYR A 483 -9.82 -20.28 14.74
N ASP A 484 -8.58 -20.00 14.34
CA ASP A 484 -8.02 -20.26 13.02
C ASP A 484 -6.76 -21.14 13.15
N VAL A 485 -6.52 -21.95 12.11
CA VAL A 485 -5.36 -22.85 12.08
C VAL A 485 -4.59 -22.69 10.77
#